data_32d9484cf25eb8eb93880a08f2517809
#
_entry.id   32d9484cf25eb8eb93880a08f2517809
#
_cell.length_a   1.000
_cell.length_b   1.000
_cell.length_c   1.000
_cell.angle_alpha   90.00
_cell.angle_beta   90.00
_cell.angle_gamma   90.00
#
_symmetry.space_group_name_H-M   'P 1'
#
loop_
_entity.id
_entity.type
_entity.pdbx_description
1 polymer ?
#
loop_
_entity_poly.entity_id
_entity_poly.type
_entity_poly.pdbx_seq_one_letter_code
_entity_poly.pdbx_strand_id
1 'polypeptide(L)'
;VNMDRNGSPQLQEESAQASADATVQWIKDTLDKFENVKPILTPRFTPSCSDALMEKLSEIQKKYHLPMQSHLSENFGEIAWVKELCPNTHFYGEAYSQFDLFGGDCPTIMAHCVHSSDEEIALMKKQGVYIAHCPQSNTNLASGISPVRRYLDEGLHIGLGSDIAGGTSVSILRAMA
;
A
#
# COMPACT_ATOMS: atom_id res chain seq x y z
N VAL A 1 0.27 7.72 -8.28
CA VAL A 1 -0.45 7.47 -7.02
C VAL A 1 -1.92 7.71 -7.26
N ASN A 2 -2.75 6.75 -6.91
CA ASN A 2 -4.19 6.80 -7.16
C ASN A 2 -4.93 7.34 -5.92
N MET A 3 -5.79 8.31 -6.12
CA MET A 3 -6.72 8.82 -5.11
C MET A 3 -7.85 9.60 -5.78
N ASP A 4 -9.09 9.35 -5.39
CA ASP A 4 -10.29 10.02 -5.90
C ASP A 4 -11.18 10.59 -4.78
N ARG A 5 -10.75 10.47 -3.51
CA ARG A 5 -11.43 11.08 -2.35
C ARG A 5 -10.42 11.41 -1.24
N ASN A 6 -10.79 12.28 -0.33
CA ASN A 6 -10.04 12.62 0.89
C ASN A 6 -8.56 12.99 0.65
N GLY A 7 -8.22 13.42 -0.54
CA GLY A 7 -6.89 13.91 -0.89
C GLY A 7 -6.83 15.43 -0.95
N SER A 8 -5.62 15.99 -1.11
CA SER A 8 -5.51 17.42 -1.41
C SER A 8 -6.03 17.68 -2.83
N PRO A 9 -6.71 18.83 -3.06
CA PRO A 9 -7.26 19.15 -4.39
C PRO A 9 -6.24 19.13 -5.53
N GLN A 10 -4.96 19.28 -5.22
CA GLN A 10 -3.88 19.29 -6.22
C GLN A 10 -3.42 17.88 -6.64
N LEU A 11 -3.74 16.87 -5.84
CA LEU A 11 -3.28 15.50 -6.03
C LEU A 11 -4.42 14.50 -6.27
N GLN A 12 -5.63 14.89 -5.88
CA GLN A 12 -6.80 14.04 -6.03
C GLN A 12 -7.32 14.11 -7.47
N GLU A 13 -7.56 12.96 -8.06
CA GLU A 13 -8.21 12.85 -9.36
C GLU A 13 -9.71 13.19 -9.27
N GLU A 14 -10.27 13.64 -10.37
CA GLU A 14 -11.70 14.07 -10.44
C GLU A 14 -12.68 12.92 -10.20
N SER A 15 -12.27 11.69 -10.51
CA SER A 15 -13.08 10.49 -10.37
C SER A 15 -12.26 9.21 -10.40
N ALA A 16 -12.86 8.11 -9.96
CA ALA A 16 -12.29 6.77 -10.11
C ALA A 16 -11.94 6.44 -11.57
N GLN A 17 -12.78 6.87 -12.52
CA GLN A 17 -12.52 6.64 -13.95
C GLN A 17 -11.30 7.44 -14.43
N ALA A 18 -11.21 8.73 -14.08
CA ALA A 18 -10.07 9.56 -14.47
C ALA A 18 -8.75 9.00 -13.92
N SER A 19 -8.73 8.57 -12.65
CA SER A 19 -7.55 7.93 -12.04
C SER A 19 -7.19 6.60 -12.72
N ALA A 20 -8.17 5.78 -13.06
CA ALA A 20 -7.95 4.52 -13.78
C ALA A 20 -7.41 4.77 -15.20
N ASP A 21 -7.97 5.73 -15.94
CA ASP A 21 -7.54 6.07 -17.30
C ASP A 21 -6.11 6.62 -17.32
N ALA A 22 -5.76 7.49 -16.37
CA ALA A 22 -4.41 7.99 -16.19
C ALA A 22 -3.43 6.84 -15.86
N THR A 23 -3.84 5.89 -15.04
CA THR A 23 -3.04 4.70 -14.73
C THR A 23 -2.81 3.83 -15.97
N VAL A 24 -3.85 3.57 -16.76
CA VAL A 24 -3.71 2.80 -18.02
C VAL A 24 -2.81 3.53 -19.02
N GLN A 25 -2.91 4.86 -19.10
CA GLN A 25 -2.03 5.64 -19.97
C GLN A 25 -0.57 5.54 -19.49
N TRP A 26 -0.32 5.69 -18.18
CA TRP A 26 1.01 5.50 -17.59
C TRP A 26 1.58 4.10 -17.88
N ILE A 27 0.77 3.06 -17.75
CA ILE A 27 1.18 1.69 -18.09
C ILE A 27 1.62 1.59 -19.55
N LYS A 28 0.81 2.13 -20.50
CA LYS A 28 1.14 2.13 -21.93
C LYS A 28 2.41 2.91 -22.24
N ASP A 29 2.72 3.93 -21.45
CA ASP A 29 3.89 4.78 -21.63
C ASP A 29 5.16 4.21 -21.01
N THR A 30 5.06 3.22 -20.12
CA THR A 30 6.21 2.69 -19.37
C THR A 30 6.45 1.19 -19.55
N LEU A 31 5.39 0.39 -19.67
CA LEU A 31 5.50 -1.06 -19.80
C LEU A 31 6.26 -1.41 -21.07
N ASP A 32 7.28 -2.25 -20.93
CA ASP A 32 8.14 -2.74 -22.01
C ASP A 32 8.91 -1.67 -22.81
N LYS A 33 8.85 -0.40 -22.41
CA LYS A 33 9.63 0.67 -23.06
C LYS A 33 11.02 0.90 -22.42
N PHE A 34 11.19 0.44 -21.20
CA PHE A 34 12.43 0.63 -20.44
C PHE A 34 12.85 -0.69 -19.81
N GLU A 35 14.10 -1.10 -20.01
CA GLU A 35 14.63 -2.38 -19.55
C GLU A 35 14.51 -2.57 -18.02
N ASN A 36 14.77 -1.50 -17.26
CA ASN A 36 14.86 -1.56 -15.80
C ASN A 36 13.72 -0.79 -15.08
N VAL A 37 12.62 -0.48 -15.79
CA VAL A 37 11.48 0.24 -15.23
C VAL A 37 10.21 -0.54 -15.49
N LYS A 38 9.47 -0.83 -14.42
CA LYS A 38 8.16 -1.46 -14.51
C LYS A 38 7.13 -0.62 -13.74
N PRO A 39 5.93 -0.43 -14.30
CA PRO A 39 4.85 0.23 -13.58
C PRO A 39 4.42 -0.60 -12.37
N ILE A 40 4.02 0.08 -11.30
CA ILE A 40 3.41 -0.50 -10.12
C ILE A 40 2.14 0.27 -9.78
N LEU A 41 1.06 -0.42 -9.45
CA LEU A 41 -0.17 0.21 -8.99
C LEU A 41 0.04 0.80 -7.59
N THR A 42 -0.43 2.02 -7.39
CA THR A 42 -0.22 2.71 -6.12
C THR A 42 -1.50 3.40 -5.66
N PRO A 43 -2.55 2.66 -5.24
CA PRO A 43 -3.58 3.28 -4.41
C PRO A 43 -2.89 3.88 -3.18
N ARG A 44 -3.10 5.17 -2.92
CA ARG A 44 -2.39 5.83 -1.83
C ARG A 44 -2.63 5.09 -0.50
N PHE A 45 -3.88 4.91 -0.14
CA PHE A 45 -4.37 4.09 0.98
C PHE A 45 -5.90 4.03 0.91
N THR A 46 -6.53 3.10 1.61
CA THR A 46 -7.98 2.91 1.56
C THR A 46 -8.81 4.19 1.77
N PRO A 47 -8.50 5.09 2.74
CA PRO A 47 -9.27 6.31 2.91
C PRO A 47 -9.26 7.26 1.71
N SER A 48 -8.24 7.23 0.86
CA SER A 48 -8.13 8.10 -0.32
C SER A 48 -8.65 7.47 -1.61
N CYS A 49 -9.08 6.21 -1.57
CA CYS A 49 -9.56 5.49 -2.74
C CYS A 49 -11.01 5.03 -2.52
N SER A 50 -11.90 5.39 -3.43
CA SER A 50 -13.26 4.85 -3.41
C SER A 50 -13.28 3.37 -3.80
N ASP A 51 -14.36 2.66 -3.43
CA ASP A 51 -14.55 1.26 -3.84
C ASP A 51 -14.53 1.14 -5.37
N ALA A 52 -15.16 2.08 -6.07
CA ALA A 52 -15.15 2.14 -7.53
C ALA A 52 -13.72 2.28 -8.11
N LEU A 53 -12.82 3.02 -7.46
CA LEU A 53 -11.42 3.10 -7.86
C LEU A 53 -10.68 1.80 -7.57
N MET A 54 -10.90 1.20 -6.40
CA MET A 54 -10.27 -0.08 -6.03
C MET A 54 -10.68 -1.21 -6.97
N GLU A 55 -11.95 -1.31 -7.37
CA GLU A 55 -12.45 -2.25 -8.37
C GLU A 55 -11.71 -2.08 -9.71
N LYS A 56 -11.60 -0.83 -10.20
CA LYS A 56 -10.88 -0.53 -11.46
C LYS A 56 -9.40 -0.87 -11.37
N LEU A 57 -8.75 -0.60 -10.25
CA LEU A 57 -7.34 -0.97 -10.06
C LEU A 57 -7.16 -2.49 -10.01
N SER A 58 -8.11 -3.23 -9.43
CA SER A 58 -8.11 -4.70 -9.47
C SER A 58 -8.21 -5.23 -10.91
N GLU A 59 -9.13 -4.68 -11.71
CA GLU A 59 -9.24 -5.03 -13.13
C GLU A 59 -7.94 -4.74 -13.91
N ILE A 60 -7.32 -3.58 -13.67
CA ILE A 60 -6.05 -3.19 -14.28
C ILE A 60 -4.94 -4.14 -13.85
N GLN A 61 -4.85 -4.47 -12.55
CA GLN A 61 -3.87 -5.40 -12.02
C GLN A 61 -3.96 -6.77 -12.72
N LYS A 62 -5.16 -7.34 -12.78
CA LYS A 62 -5.42 -8.63 -13.42
C LYS A 62 -5.07 -8.61 -14.92
N LYS A 63 -5.41 -7.52 -15.60
CA LYS A 63 -5.16 -7.38 -17.05
C LYS A 63 -3.68 -7.28 -17.40
N TYR A 64 -2.90 -6.55 -16.61
CA TYR A 64 -1.50 -6.25 -16.91
C TYR A 64 -0.51 -7.02 -16.04
N HIS A 65 -0.98 -7.85 -15.09
CA HIS A 65 -0.16 -8.59 -14.11
C HIS A 65 0.84 -7.70 -13.38
N LEU A 66 0.35 -6.56 -12.86
CA LEU A 66 1.21 -5.57 -12.20
C LEU A 66 1.30 -5.80 -10.70
N PRO A 67 2.47 -5.53 -10.10
CA PRO A 67 2.57 -5.43 -8.65
C PRO A 67 1.80 -4.22 -8.14
N MET A 68 1.49 -4.23 -6.85
CA MET A 68 0.82 -3.13 -6.15
C MET A 68 1.60 -2.72 -4.91
N GLN A 69 1.53 -1.45 -4.54
CA GLN A 69 2.01 -0.95 -3.25
C GLN A 69 1.00 0.01 -2.62
N SER A 70 0.96 0.02 -1.29
CA SER A 70 0.12 0.93 -0.52
C SER A 70 0.60 1.05 0.93
N HIS A 71 -0.20 1.69 1.81
CA HIS A 71 0.03 1.83 3.24
C HIS A 71 -0.86 0.85 4.00
N LEU A 72 -0.40 0.36 5.15
CA LEU A 72 -1.15 -0.59 5.97
C LEU A 72 -0.87 -0.37 7.46
N SER A 73 -1.94 -0.19 8.23
CA SER A 73 -1.93 -0.21 9.69
C SER A 73 -0.80 0.62 10.31
N GLU A 74 -0.62 1.85 9.78
CA GLU A 74 0.45 2.74 10.21
C GLU A 74 0.17 3.30 11.61
N ASN A 75 -1.06 3.78 11.86
CA ASN A 75 -1.44 4.33 13.17
C ASN A 75 -2.91 4.02 13.49
N PHE A 76 -3.26 4.11 14.77
CA PHE A 76 -4.61 3.78 15.26
C PHE A 76 -5.70 4.67 14.68
N GLY A 77 -5.41 5.94 14.41
CA GLY A 77 -6.38 6.86 13.80
C GLY A 77 -6.73 6.44 12.37
N GLU A 78 -5.74 6.03 11.59
CA GLU A 78 -5.95 5.49 10.25
C GLU A 78 -6.74 4.18 10.28
N ILE A 79 -6.40 3.26 11.17
CA ILE A 79 -7.12 1.98 11.33
C ILE A 79 -8.58 2.23 11.68
N ALA A 80 -8.87 3.15 12.63
CA ALA A 80 -10.23 3.52 12.99
C ALA A 80 -10.99 4.12 11.81
N TRP A 81 -10.34 5.00 11.03
CA TRP A 81 -10.95 5.61 9.86
C TRP A 81 -11.26 4.59 8.76
N VAL A 82 -10.35 3.63 8.52
CA VAL A 82 -10.63 2.51 7.58
C VAL A 82 -11.81 1.68 8.07
N LYS A 83 -11.91 1.41 9.36
CA LYS A 83 -13.05 0.67 9.93
C LYS A 83 -14.39 1.39 9.75
N GLU A 84 -14.40 2.72 9.82
CA GLU A 84 -15.59 3.53 9.53
C GLU A 84 -15.98 3.45 8.04
N LEU A 85 -15.00 3.51 7.14
CA LEU A 85 -15.21 3.47 5.69
C LEU A 85 -15.55 2.06 5.16
N CYS A 86 -15.02 1.03 5.82
CA CYS A 86 -15.18 -0.38 5.45
C CYS A 86 -15.76 -1.19 6.63
N PRO A 87 -17.02 -0.94 7.05
CA PRO A 87 -17.58 -1.50 8.29
C PRO A 87 -17.68 -3.04 8.27
N ASN A 88 -17.69 -3.65 7.09
CA ASN A 88 -17.82 -5.09 6.92
C ASN A 88 -16.47 -5.84 7.03
N THR A 89 -15.34 -5.12 7.13
CA THR A 89 -14.02 -5.73 7.31
C THR A 89 -13.70 -5.92 8.79
N HIS A 90 -12.91 -6.93 9.15
CA HIS A 90 -12.50 -7.20 10.53
C HIS A 90 -11.21 -6.44 10.87
N PHE A 91 -10.31 -6.29 9.91
CA PHE A 91 -9.04 -5.57 10.02
C PHE A 91 -8.69 -4.86 8.69
N TYR A 92 -7.70 -3.99 8.72
CA TYR A 92 -7.40 -3.08 7.60
C TYR A 92 -7.05 -3.82 6.29
N GLY A 93 -6.25 -4.88 6.35
CA GLY A 93 -5.85 -5.64 5.14
C GLY A 93 -7.03 -6.22 4.36
N GLU A 94 -8.17 -6.50 5.02
CA GLU A 94 -9.37 -6.94 4.32
C GLU A 94 -9.97 -5.86 3.41
N ALA A 95 -9.74 -4.57 3.71
CA ALA A 95 -10.19 -3.47 2.85
C ALA A 95 -9.50 -3.48 1.47
N TYR A 96 -8.32 -4.07 1.34
CA TYR A 96 -7.67 -4.34 0.06
C TYR A 96 -8.03 -5.72 -0.48
N SER A 97 -8.08 -6.72 0.40
CA SER A 97 -8.31 -8.11 0.02
C SER A 97 -9.68 -8.35 -0.62
N GLN A 98 -10.71 -7.58 -0.22
CA GLN A 98 -12.04 -7.65 -0.83
C GLN A 98 -12.06 -7.28 -2.32
N PHE A 99 -11.01 -6.58 -2.81
CA PHE A 99 -10.82 -6.23 -4.22
C PHE A 99 -9.73 -7.07 -4.89
N ASP A 100 -9.23 -8.13 -4.27
CA ASP A 100 -8.08 -8.93 -4.73
C ASP A 100 -6.78 -8.12 -4.84
N LEU A 101 -6.63 -7.03 -4.08
CA LEU A 101 -5.48 -6.14 -4.07
C LEU A 101 -4.57 -6.35 -2.83
N PHE A 102 -4.39 -7.59 -2.39
CA PHE A 102 -3.61 -7.90 -1.18
C PHE A 102 -2.75 -9.16 -1.35
N GLY A 103 -1.86 -9.15 -2.31
CA GLY A 103 -1.01 -10.31 -2.62
C GLY A 103 -1.70 -11.33 -3.54
N GLY A 104 -1.34 -12.59 -3.41
CA GLY A 104 -1.79 -13.65 -4.31
C GLY A 104 -0.97 -13.69 -5.60
N ASP A 105 -1.62 -13.70 -6.77
CA ASP A 105 -0.96 -13.85 -8.07
C ASP A 105 -0.05 -12.66 -8.43
N CYS A 106 -0.31 -11.47 -7.88
CA CYS A 106 0.48 -10.28 -8.11
C CYS A 106 1.18 -9.84 -6.82
N PRO A 107 2.50 -9.56 -6.85
CA PRO A 107 3.22 -9.10 -5.67
C PRO A 107 2.62 -7.81 -5.10
N THR A 108 2.46 -7.76 -3.79
CA THR A 108 1.97 -6.58 -3.08
C THR A 108 2.95 -6.17 -1.99
N ILE A 109 3.25 -4.88 -1.91
CA ILE A 109 4.11 -4.29 -0.90
C ILE A 109 3.27 -3.35 -0.04
N MET A 110 3.26 -3.58 1.27
CA MET A 110 2.56 -2.73 2.23
C MET A 110 3.55 -1.98 3.12
N ALA A 111 3.46 -0.66 3.11
CA ALA A 111 4.31 0.19 3.94
C ALA A 111 3.83 0.22 5.39
N HIS A 112 4.76 0.44 6.29
CA HIS A 112 4.62 0.63 7.74
C HIS A 112 4.28 -0.64 8.53
N CYS A 113 3.06 -1.17 8.44
CA CYS A 113 2.60 -2.34 9.18
C CYS A 113 2.98 -2.26 10.68
N VAL A 114 2.70 -1.10 11.34
CA VAL A 114 3.10 -0.84 12.72
C VAL A 114 2.17 -1.56 13.69
N HIS A 115 0.87 -1.55 13.40
CA HIS A 115 -0.20 -2.03 14.29
C HIS A 115 -1.03 -3.16 13.66
N SER A 116 -0.42 -3.98 12.81
CA SER A 116 -1.12 -5.12 12.21
C SER A 116 -1.58 -6.13 13.25
N SER A 117 -2.84 -6.54 13.19
CA SER A 117 -3.41 -7.58 14.06
C SER A 117 -2.86 -8.98 13.71
N ASP A 118 -3.11 -9.95 14.59
CA ASP A 118 -2.70 -11.34 14.35
C ASP A 118 -3.34 -11.91 13.09
N GLU A 119 -4.61 -11.59 12.84
CA GLU A 119 -5.34 -12.00 11.67
C GLU A 119 -4.81 -11.33 10.41
N GLU A 120 -4.43 -10.04 10.48
CA GLU A 120 -3.82 -9.32 9.37
C GLU A 120 -2.46 -9.91 9.00
N ILE A 121 -1.64 -10.23 10.00
CA ILE A 121 -0.33 -10.89 9.82
C ILE A 121 -0.52 -12.27 9.17
N ALA A 122 -1.50 -13.05 9.64
CA ALA A 122 -1.81 -14.35 9.05
C ALA A 122 -2.26 -14.22 7.58
N LEU A 123 -3.06 -13.21 7.25
CA LEU A 123 -3.46 -12.93 5.88
C LEU A 123 -2.28 -12.50 5.01
N MET A 124 -1.42 -11.57 5.49
CA MET A 124 -0.20 -11.17 4.78
C MET A 124 0.68 -12.37 4.45
N LYS A 125 0.89 -13.27 5.41
CA LYS A 125 1.67 -14.49 5.22
C LYS A 125 1.04 -15.40 4.18
N LYS A 126 -0.27 -15.64 4.28
CA LYS A 126 -1.02 -16.50 3.35
C LYS A 126 -0.97 -15.98 1.91
N GLN A 127 -1.04 -14.68 1.73
CA GLN A 127 -1.10 -14.02 0.42
C GLN A 127 0.30 -13.63 -0.12
N GLY A 128 1.36 -13.85 0.65
CA GLY A 128 2.72 -13.50 0.23
C GLY A 128 2.96 -11.99 0.13
N VAL A 129 2.35 -11.19 1.01
CA VAL A 129 2.52 -9.74 1.05
C VAL A 129 3.89 -9.39 1.59
N TYR A 130 4.56 -8.44 0.94
CA TYR A 130 5.84 -7.87 1.37
C TYR A 130 5.61 -6.64 2.25
N ILE A 131 6.46 -6.45 3.25
CA ILE A 131 6.40 -5.28 4.14
C ILE A 131 7.53 -4.33 3.78
N ALA A 132 7.21 -3.04 3.57
CA ALA A 132 8.20 -1.96 3.53
C ALA A 132 8.28 -1.31 4.91
N HIS A 133 9.26 -1.67 5.71
CA HIS A 133 9.49 -1.08 7.03
C HIS A 133 10.12 0.31 6.88
N CYS A 134 9.45 1.33 7.43
CA CYS A 134 9.82 2.74 7.34
C CYS A 134 10.19 3.31 8.73
N PRO A 135 11.33 2.90 9.35
CA PRO A 135 11.61 3.17 10.77
C PRO A 135 11.67 4.66 11.09
N GLN A 136 12.31 5.46 10.24
CA GLN A 136 12.45 6.90 10.47
C GLN A 136 11.10 7.63 10.41
N SER A 137 10.30 7.34 9.39
CA SER A 137 8.96 7.91 9.26
C SER A 137 8.06 7.50 10.41
N ASN A 138 7.99 6.23 10.73
CA ASN A 138 7.18 5.72 11.84
C ASN A 138 7.52 6.42 13.16
N THR A 139 8.79 6.73 13.40
CA THR A 139 9.26 7.44 14.60
C THR A 139 8.91 8.93 14.53
N ASN A 140 9.21 9.59 13.40
CA ASN A 140 8.99 11.02 13.23
C ASN A 140 7.51 11.42 13.31
N LEU A 141 6.65 10.58 12.75
CA LEU A 141 5.20 10.79 12.73
C LEU A 141 4.50 10.23 13.98
N ALA A 142 5.27 9.69 14.93
CA ALA A 142 4.76 9.05 16.13
C ALA A 142 3.77 7.90 15.83
N SER A 143 3.91 7.24 14.68
CA SER A 143 3.11 6.06 14.32
C SER A 143 3.41 4.88 15.24
N GLY A 144 4.66 4.71 15.68
CA GLY A 144 5.07 3.67 16.61
C GLY A 144 6.25 2.85 16.09
N ILE A 145 6.50 1.71 16.71
CA ILE A 145 7.58 0.77 16.33
C ILE A 145 6.95 -0.48 15.74
N SER A 146 7.21 -0.72 14.46
CA SER A 146 6.76 -1.93 13.78
C SER A 146 7.42 -3.19 14.41
N PRO A 147 6.69 -4.28 14.65
CA PRO A 147 7.18 -5.48 15.29
C PRO A 147 8.01 -6.35 14.32
N VAL A 148 9.09 -5.77 13.75
CA VAL A 148 9.94 -6.38 12.71
C VAL A 148 10.43 -7.75 13.11
N ARG A 149 10.86 -7.92 14.39
CA ARG A 149 11.35 -9.22 14.88
C ARG A 149 10.27 -10.30 14.75
N ARG A 150 9.05 -9.97 15.16
CA ARG A 150 7.93 -10.89 15.04
C ARG A 150 7.68 -11.28 13.57
N TYR A 151 7.67 -10.31 12.67
CA TYR A 151 7.45 -10.57 11.23
C TYR A 151 8.50 -11.51 10.65
N LEU A 152 9.78 -11.32 11.02
CA LEU A 152 10.89 -12.20 10.59
C LEU A 152 10.72 -13.62 11.17
N ASP A 153 10.40 -13.73 12.46
CA ASP A 153 10.19 -15.03 13.12
C ASP A 153 9.00 -15.80 12.53
N GLU A 154 7.99 -15.09 12.04
CA GLU A 154 6.84 -15.67 11.35
C GLU A 154 7.09 -15.93 9.85
N GLY A 155 8.24 -15.53 9.31
CA GLY A 155 8.66 -15.80 7.94
C GLY A 155 8.07 -14.85 6.90
N LEU A 156 7.65 -13.63 7.29
CA LEU A 156 7.23 -12.58 6.36
C LEU A 156 8.44 -11.95 5.66
N HIS A 157 8.23 -11.48 4.45
CA HIS A 157 9.24 -10.75 3.68
C HIS A 157 9.24 -9.27 4.04
N ILE A 158 10.39 -8.77 4.47
CA ILE A 158 10.55 -7.37 4.88
C ILE A 158 11.67 -6.72 4.08
N GLY A 159 11.39 -5.54 3.55
CA GLY A 159 12.37 -4.61 3.01
C GLY A 159 12.35 -3.29 3.79
N LEU A 160 13.32 -2.41 3.53
CA LEU A 160 13.37 -1.08 4.11
C LEU A 160 12.79 -0.05 3.13
N GLY A 161 12.01 0.90 3.65
CA GLY A 161 11.52 2.08 2.98
C GLY A 161 12.09 3.36 3.61
N SER A 162 12.40 4.35 2.80
CA SER A 162 12.83 5.66 3.30
C SER A 162 11.65 6.55 3.69
N ASP A 163 10.53 6.37 3.01
CA ASP A 163 9.33 7.20 3.15
C ASP A 163 9.70 8.70 3.24
N ILE A 164 10.44 9.17 2.22
CA ILE A 164 10.96 10.54 2.19
C ILE A 164 9.82 11.55 2.33
N ALA A 165 10.03 12.54 3.14
CA ALA A 165 9.12 13.54 3.69
C ALA A 165 8.51 13.16 5.04
N GLY A 166 8.11 11.91 5.31
CA GLY A 166 7.92 11.36 6.66
C GLY A 166 9.29 10.99 7.26
N GLY A 167 10.11 10.24 6.51
CA GLY A 167 11.52 10.02 6.81
C GLY A 167 12.40 11.21 6.43
N THR A 168 13.58 11.32 7.05
CA THR A 168 14.50 12.46 6.91
C THR A 168 15.53 12.29 5.79
N SER A 169 15.63 11.13 5.17
CA SER A 169 16.67 10.82 4.18
C SER A 169 16.17 9.85 3.12
N VAL A 170 16.60 10.03 1.88
CA VAL A 170 16.40 9.08 0.79
C VAL A 170 17.33 7.85 0.89
N SER A 171 18.28 7.88 1.82
CA SER A 171 19.26 6.80 1.98
C SER A 171 18.69 5.64 2.78
N ILE A 172 18.52 4.51 2.14
CA ILE A 172 18.13 3.26 2.82
C ILE A 172 19.19 2.82 3.85
N LEU A 173 20.47 3.10 3.61
CA LEU A 173 21.53 2.81 4.60
C LEU A 173 21.33 3.61 5.89
N ARG A 174 20.78 4.83 5.82
CA ARG A 174 20.41 5.60 7.01
C ARG A 174 19.15 5.08 7.70
N ALA A 175 18.26 4.43 6.98
CA ALA A 175 17.11 3.78 7.58
C ALA A 175 17.47 2.52 8.37
N MET A 176 18.68 1.99 8.20
CA MET A 176 19.21 0.84 8.95
C MET A 176 19.82 1.23 10.30
N ALA A 177 20.17 2.50 10.49
CA ALA A 177 20.85 3.02 11.69
C ALA A 177 19.83 3.53 12.73
#